data_be443f22ea22d0c236dc7cd6fd8af64a
#
_entry.id   be443f22ea22d0c236dc7cd6fd8af64a
#
_cell.length_a   1.000
_cell.length_b   1.000
_cell.length_c   1.000
_cell.angle_alpha   90.00
_cell.angle_beta   90.00
_cell.angle_gamma   90.00
#
_symmetry.space_group_name_H-M   'P 1'
#
loop_
_entity.id
_entity.type
_entity.pdbx_description
1 polymer ?
#
loop_
_entity_poly.entity_id
_entity_poly.type
_entity_poly.pdbx_seq_one_letter_code
_entity_poly.pdbx_strand_id
1 'polypeptide(L)'
;MTQEDALAILKLGHSVFLTGGAGAGKTYVLNEYIKWLKSHVISNAITASTGIAATHIGGVTLHSWSGIGIKDRLTEYDLDELEQKKNLYTRYKGTQVLVIDEISMLHAHRLDMVDLVAQTIRKDSRPFGGMQVVFCGDFFQLPP
;
A
#
# COMPACT_ATOMS: atom_id res chain seq x y z
N MET A 1 -3.64 9.04 20.94
CA MET A 1 -4.24 7.76 20.46
C MET A 1 -3.36 6.60 20.91
N THR A 2 -3.96 5.59 21.48
CA THR A 2 -3.24 4.39 21.90
C THR A 2 -3.00 3.45 20.73
N GLN A 3 -2.08 2.49 20.91
CA GLN A 3 -1.87 1.43 19.92
C GLN A 3 -3.14 0.61 19.70
N GLU A 4 -3.89 0.36 20.77
CA GLU A 4 -5.16 -0.38 20.68
C GLU A 4 -6.20 0.37 19.87
N ASP A 5 -6.28 1.70 20.03
CA ASP A 5 -7.19 2.55 19.25
C ASP A 5 -6.84 2.51 17.77
N ALA A 6 -5.55 2.65 17.45
CA ALA A 6 -5.08 2.60 16.07
C ALA A 6 -5.43 1.26 15.42
N LEU A 7 -5.18 0.18 16.13
CA LEU A 7 -5.46 -1.17 15.64
C LEU A 7 -6.97 -1.37 15.41
N ALA A 8 -7.80 -0.86 16.32
CA ALA A 8 -9.25 -0.95 16.19
C ALA A 8 -9.75 -0.21 14.92
N ILE A 9 -9.20 0.97 14.66
CA ILE A 9 -9.55 1.76 13.46
C ILE A 9 -9.18 1.00 12.18
N LEU A 10 -8.00 0.39 12.16
CA LEU A 10 -7.57 -0.43 11.03
C LEU A 10 -8.51 -1.60 10.79
N LYS A 11 -8.90 -2.30 11.83
CA LYS A 11 -9.80 -3.46 11.74
C LYS A 11 -11.19 -3.09 11.25
N LEU A 12 -11.62 -1.84 11.44
CA LEU A 12 -12.89 -1.35 10.91
C LEU A 12 -12.88 -1.14 9.40
N GLY A 13 -11.72 -1.23 8.76
CA GLY A 13 -11.61 -1.12 7.31
C GLY A 13 -11.29 0.28 6.79
N HIS A 14 -10.96 1.22 7.65
CA HIS A 14 -10.60 2.58 7.24
C HIS A 14 -9.19 2.63 6.65
N SER A 15 -9.02 3.45 5.61
CA SER A 15 -7.69 3.82 5.15
C SER A 15 -7.06 4.75 6.19
N VAL A 16 -5.82 4.44 6.58
CA VAL A 16 -5.17 5.09 7.72
C VAL A 16 -3.72 5.43 7.37
N PHE A 17 -3.25 6.53 7.92
CA PHE A 17 -1.85 6.89 7.89
C PHE A 17 -1.27 6.70 9.30
N LEU A 18 -0.43 5.69 9.46
CA LEU A 18 0.29 5.45 10.71
C LEU A 18 1.57 6.27 10.70
N THR A 19 1.66 7.25 11.56
CA THR A 19 2.80 8.15 11.67
C THR A 19 3.33 8.16 13.10
N GLY A 20 4.57 8.60 13.24
CA GLY A 20 5.26 8.69 14.52
C GLY A 20 6.75 8.49 14.32
N GLY A 21 7.54 8.92 15.28
CA GLY A 21 8.99 8.73 15.25
C GLY A 21 9.39 7.30 15.57
N ALA A 22 10.68 7.01 15.38
CA ALA A 22 11.25 5.72 15.77
C ALA A 22 10.94 5.44 17.25
N GLY A 23 10.46 4.23 17.55
CA GLY A 23 10.10 3.86 18.92
C GLY A 23 8.70 4.26 19.35
N ALA A 24 7.90 4.89 18.47
CA ALA A 24 6.53 5.27 18.80
C ALA A 24 5.53 4.10 18.72
N GLY A 25 5.98 2.90 18.40
CA GLY A 25 5.13 1.71 18.39
C GLY A 25 4.35 1.47 17.11
N LYS A 26 4.59 2.28 16.06
CA LYS A 26 3.86 2.08 14.79
C LYS A 26 4.17 0.74 14.13
N THR A 27 5.40 0.26 14.26
CA THR A 27 5.80 -1.06 13.74
C THR A 27 5.03 -2.17 14.43
N TYR A 28 4.85 -2.06 15.75
CA TYR A 28 4.07 -3.02 16.51
C TYR A 28 2.63 -3.07 16.02
N VAL A 29 1.99 -1.90 15.87
CA VAL A 29 0.60 -1.82 15.39
C VAL A 29 0.48 -2.43 14.01
N LEU A 30 1.40 -2.09 13.12
CA LEU A 30 1.37 -2.60 11.75
C LEU A 30 1.53 -4.12 11.70
N ASN A 31 2.47 -4.67 12.47
CA ASN A 31 2.69 -6.12 12.51
C ASN A 31 1.50 -6.86 13.11
N GLU A 32 0.88 -6.31 14.15
CA GLU A 32 -0.32 -6.91 14.73
C GLU A 32 -1.50 -6.88 13.75
N TYR A 33 -1.64 -5.79 13.00
CA TYR A 33 -2.67 -5.69 11.98
C TYR A 33 -2.46 -6.70 10.86
N ILE A 34 -1.22 -6.87 10.40
CA ILE A 34 -0.89 -7.86 9.36
C ILE A 34 -1.24 -9.27 9.84
N LYS A 35 -0.90 -9.60 11.08
CA LYS A 35 -1.26 -10.91 11.67
C LYS A 35 -2.77 -11.09 11.68
N TRP A 36 -3.50 -10.06 12.07
CA TRP A 36 -4.96 -10.09 12.09
C TRP A 36 -5.54 -10.32 10.69
N LEU A 37 -5.02 -9.63 9.68
CA LEU A 37 -5.45 -9.81 8.29
C LEU A 37 -5.27 -11.27 7.85
N LYS A 38 -4.13 -11.85 8.15
CA LYS A 38 -3.82 -13.23 7.77
C LYS A 38 -4.70 -14.23 8.52
N SER A 39 -4.93 -14.01 9.81
CA SER A 39 -5.75 -14.93 10.63
C SER A 39 -7.22 -14.90 10.22
N HIS A 40 -7.70 -13.78 9.66
CA HIS A 40 -9.07 -13.63 9.18
C HIS A 40 -9.21 -13.90 7.68
N VAL A 41 -8.13 -14.33 7.03
CA VAL A 41 -8.10 -14.66 5.60
C VAL A 41 -8.56 -13.48 4.74
N ILE A 42 -8.16 -12.27 5.12
CA ILE A 42 -8.43 -11.06 4.34
C ILE A 42 -7.29 -10.87 3.34
N SER A 43 -7.62 -10.81 2.06
CA SER A 43 -6.62 -10.63 1.01
C SER A 43 -5.89 -9.30 1.17
N ASN A 44 -4.57 -9.37 1.18
CA ASN A 44 -3.75 -8.20 1.46
C ASN A 44 -2.48 -8.22 0.62
N ALA A 45 -1.94 -7.03 0.39
CA ALA A 45 -0.64 -6.84 -0.22
C ALA A 45 0.23 -6.04 0.76
N ILE A 46 1.36 -6.60 1.14
CA ILE A 46 2.31 -5.96 2.06
C ILE A 46 3.44 -5.43 1.22
N THR A 47 3.57 -4.11 1.16
CA THR A 47 4.56 -3.45 0.31
C THR A 47 5.34 -2.39 1.09
N ALA A 48 6.43 -1.95 0.50
CA ALA A 48 7.21 -0.83 1.01
C ALA A 48 7.82 -0.05 -0.15
N SER A 49 8.23 1.17 0.13
CA SER A 49 8.81 2.06 -0.89
C SER A 49 10.22 1.63 -1.33
N THR A 50 10.94 0.88 -0.50
CA THR A 50 12.31 0.42 -0.79
C THR A 50 12.44 -1.07 -0.57
N GLY A 51 13.46 -1.67 -1.21
CA GLY A 51 13.75 -3.10 -1.03
C GLY A 51 14.11 -3.48 0.40
N ILE A 52 14.87 -2.63 1.10
CA ILE A 52 15.26 -2.86 2.48
C ILE A 52 14.03 -2.88 3.39
N ALA A 53 13.18 -1.86 3.27
CA ALA A 53 11.95 -1.79 4.06
C ALA A 53 11.02 -2.96 3.74
N ALA A 54 10.90 -3.34 2.48
CA ALA A 54 10.09 -4.49 2.07
C ALA A 54 10.58 -5.78 2.74
N THR A 55 11.89 -5.99 2.81
CA THR A 55 12.46 -7.15 3.49
C THR A 55 12.12 -7.15 4.97
N HIS A 56 12.22 -6.00 5.63
CA HIS A 56 11.92 -5.89 7.06
C HIS A 56 10.47 -6.21 7.40
N ILE A 57 9.53 -5.83 6.52
CA ILE A 57 8.10 -6.06 6.76
C ILE A 57 7.63 -7.42 6.22
N GLY A 58 8.50 -8.14 5.54
CA GLY A 58 8.14 -9.43 4.93
C GLY A 58 7.28 -9.30 3.69
N GLY A 59 7.45 -8.22 2.94
CA GLY A 59 6.68 -7.93 1.74
C GLY A 59 7.56 -7.70 0.51
N VAL A 60 6.99 -7.03 -0.47
CA VAL A 60 7.65 -6.67 -1.73
C VAL A 60 7.64 -5.15 -1.90
N THR A 61 8.41 -4.63 -2.86
CA THR A 61 8.36 -3.20 -3.13
C THR A 61 7.04 -2.82 -3.81
N LEU A 62 6.58 -1.60 -3.55
CA LEU A 62 5.38 -1.09 -4.19
C LEU A 62 5.54 -1.05 -5.71
N HIS A 63 6.71 -0.68 -6.20
CA HIS A 63 6.99 -0.65 -7.64
C HIS A 63 6.78 -2.02 -8.29
N SER A 64 7.26 -3.07 -7.65
CA SER A 64 7.09 -4.44 -8.13
C SER A 64 5.62 -4.89 -8.08
N TRP A 65 4.98 -4.68 -6.93
CA TRP A 65 3.59 -5.11 -6.75
C TRP A 65 2.64 -4.39 -7.71
N SER A 66 2.84 -3.08 -7.88
CA SER A 66 1.92 -2.23 -8.63
C SER A 66 2.01 -2.42 -10.15
N GLY A 67 3.10 -2.97 -10.64
CA GLY A 67 3.34 -3.10 -12.07
C GLY A 67 3.85 -1.84 -12.76
N ILE A 68 3.97 -0.72 -12.04
CA ILE A 68 4.45 0.53 -12.63
C ILE A 68 5.96 0.52 -12.88
N GLY A 69 6.71 -0.33 -12.14
CA GLY A 69 8.15 -0.43 -12.31
C GLY A 69 8.86 0.90 -12.14
N ILE A 70 9.69 1.25 -13.10
CA ILE A 70 10.48 2.48 -13.10
C ILE A 70 9.84 3.62 -13.90
N LYS A 71 8.61 3.46 -14.36
CA LYS A 71 7.93 4.49 -15.14
C LYS A 71 7.71 5.75 -14.30
N ASP A 72 7.85 6.92 -14.92
CA ASP A 72 7.62 8.21 -14.26
C ASP A 72 6.19 8.72 -14.45
N ARG A 73 5.49 8.21 -15.45
CA ARG A 73 4.09 8.55 -15.71
C ARG A 73 3.45 7.43 -16.53
N LEU A 74 2.12 7.43 -16.54
CA LEU A 74 1.32 6.46 -17.28
C LEU A 74 0.55 7.17 -18.39
N THR A 75 0.66 6.65 -19.61
CA THR A 75 -0.19 7.05 -20.72
C THR A 75 -1.41 6.13 -20.78
N GLU A 76 -2.40 6.47 -21.61
CA GLU A 76 -3.56 5.59 -21.82
C GLU A 76 -3.12 4.24 -22.37
N TYR A 77 -2.10 4.23 -23.22
CA TYR A 77 -1.52 2.99 -23.75
C TYR A 77 -0.95 2.13 -22.63
N ASP A 78 -0.20 2.76 -21.70
CA ASP A 78 0.37 2.05 -20.56
C ASP A 78 -0.72 1.45 -19.68
N LEU A 79 -1.79 2.18 -19.43
CA LEU A 79 -2.92 1.69 -18.62
C LEU A 79 -3.59 0.49 -19.28
N ASP A 80 -3.83 0.56 -20.58
CA ASP A 80 -4.42 -0.55 -21.33
C ASP A 80 -3.53 -1.78 -21.27
N GLU A 81 -2.23 -1.60 -21.42
CA GLU A 81 -1.26 -2.68 -21.37
C GLU A 81 -1.24 -3.34 -20.00
N LEU A 82 -1.24 -2.54 -18.93
CA LEU A 82 -1.28 -3.05 -17.56
C LEU A 82 -2.57 -3.82 -17.28
N GLU A 83 -3.71 -3.30 -17.75
CA GLU A 83 -5.01 -3.93 -17.56
C GLU A 83 -5.08 -5.30 -18.24
N GLN A 84 -4.38 -5.48 -19.35
CA GLN A 84 -4.36 -6.74 -20.10
C GLN A 84 -3.42 -7.79 -19.48
N LYS A 85 -2.54 -7.41 -18.56
CA LYS A 85 -1.68 -8.38 -17.88
C LYS A 85 -2.50 -9.15 -16.85
N LYS A 86 -2.73 -10.41 -17.12
CA LYS A 86 -3.61 -11.26 -16.31
C LYS A 86 -3.20 -11.31 -14.84
N ASN A 87 -1.92 -11.46 -14.56
CA ASN A 87 -1.44 -11.53 -13.18
C ASN A 87 -1.69 -10.23 -12.43
N LEU A 88 -1.48 -9.10 -13.09
CA LEU A 88 -1.68 -7.79 -12.51
C LEU A 88 -3.16 -7.52 -12.28
N TYR A 89 -3.98 -7.85 -13.26
CA TYR A 89 -5.43 -7.71 -13.16
C TYR A 89 -5.96 -8.49 -11.94
N THR A 90 -5.57 -9.76 -11.82
CA THR A 90 -6.00 -10.63 -10.72
C THR A 90 -5.53 -10.07 -9.37
N ARG A 91 -4.32 -9.56 -9.33
CA ARG A 91 -3.73 -8.98 -8.11
C ARG A 91 -4.55 -7.79 -7.61
N TYR A 92 -4.81 -6.81 -8.47
CA TYR A 92 -5.56 -5.62 -8.07
C TYR A 92 -7.01 -5.94 -7.74
N LYS A 93 -7.64 -6.80 -8.52
CA LYS A 93 -9.04 -7.20 -8.29
C LYS A 93 -9.20 -7.95 -6.97
N GLY A 94 -8.23 -8.80 -6.64
CA GLY A 94 -8.32 -9.68 -5.47
C GLY A 94 -7.83 -9.08 -4.16
N THR A 95 -7.18 -7.91 -4.19
CA THR A 95 -6.60 -7.32 -2.98
C THR A 95 -7.61 -6.42 -2.29
N GLN A 96 -7.90 -6.69 -1.02
CA GLN A 96 -8.79 -5.86 -0.20
C GLN A 96 -8.03 -4.78 0.56
N VAL A 97 -6.81 -5.08 1.01
CA VAL A 97 -6.00 -4.17 1.82
C VAL A 97 -4.61 -4.06 1.23
N LEU A 98 -4.18 -2.84 0.97
CA LEU A 98 -2.83 -2.53 0.51
C LEU A 98 -2.08 -1.80 1.63
N VAL A 99 -0.99 -2.39 2.10
CA VAL A 99 -0.12 -1.78 3.10
C VAL A 99 1.12 -1.25 2.41
N ILE A 100 1.46 0.01 2.66
CA ILE A 100 2.65 0.66 2.08
C ILE A 100 3.49 1.22 3.23
N ASP A 101 4.61 0.59 3.51
CA ASP A 101 5.55 1.03 4.54
C ASP A 101 6.58 1.99 3.97
N GLU A 102 7.20 2.79 4.83
CA GLU A 102 8.20 3.79 4.47
C GLU A 102 7.69 4.79 3.44
N ILE A 103 6.47 5.27 3.63
CA ILE A 103 5.78 6.14 2.65
C ILE A 103 6.54 7.45 2.41
N SER A 104 7.28 7.94 3.40
CA SER A 104 8.07 9.18 3.29
C SER A 104 9.16 9.11 2.22
N MET A 105 9.58 7.90 1.86
CA MET A 105 10.59 7.65 0.83
C MET A 105 9.99 7.52 -0.58
N LEU A 106 8.70 7.69 -0.72
CA LEU A 106 8.00 7.53 -1.99
C LEU A 106 7.56 8.89 -2.53
N HIS A 107 7.86 9.16 -3.80
CA HIS A 107 7.38 10.37 -4.46
C HIS A 107 5.87 10.31 -4.64
N ALA A 108 5.20 11.45 -4.42
CA ALA A 108 3.74 11.54 -4.51
C ALA A 108 3.21 11.11 -5.88
N HIS A 109 3.92 11.45 -6.97
CA HIS A 109 3.46 11.08 -8.30
C HIS A 109 3.44 9.56 -8.54
N ARG A 110 4.33 8.83 -7.87
CA ARG A 110 4.34 7.36 -7.94
C ARG A 110 3.10 6.78 -7.28
N LEU A 111 2.73 7.35 -6.14
CA LEU A 111 1.51 6.94 -5.44
C LEU A 111 0.27 7.25 -6.27
N ASP A 112 0.26 8.41 -6.95
CA ASP A 112 -0.83 8.78 -7.86
C ASP A 112 -0.95 7.80 -9.02
N MET A 113 0.18 7.29 -9.53
CA MET A 113 0.18 6.28 -10.59
C MET A 113 -0.47 4.98 -10.10
N VAL A 114 -0.13 4.53 -8.90
CA VAL A 114 -0.73 3.32 -8.30
C VAL A 114 -2.23 3.50 -8.11
N ASP A 115 -2.64 4.66 -7.63
CA ASP A 115 -4.05 5.01 -7.47
C ASP A 115 -4.79 4.92 -8.81
N LEU A 116 -4.22 5.49 -9.86
CA LEU A 116 -4.81 5.47 -11.19
C LEU A 116 -4.95 4.05 -11.75
N VAL A 117 -3.91 3.23 -11.59
CA VAL A 117 -3.95 1.82 -12.01
C VAL A 117 -5.05 1.07 -11.26
N ALA A 118 -5.13 1.28 -9.95
CA ALA A 118 -6.14 0.62 -9.11
C ALA A 118 -7.55 1.00 -9.54
N GLN A 119 -7.82 2.29 -9.76
CA GLN A 119 -9.12 2.76 -10.23
C GLN A 119 -9.48 2.17 -11.59
N THR A 120 -8.51 2.10 -12.49
CA THR A 120 -8.71 1.59 -13.83
C THR A 120 -9.03 0.09 -13.84
N ILE A 121 -8.21 -0.69 -13.15
CA ILE A 121 -8.39 -2.16 -13.14
C ILE A 121 -9.62 -2.57 -12.35
N ARG A 122 -9.84 -1.96 -11.21
CA ARG A 122 -11.00 -2.28 -10.35
C ARG A 122 -12.29 -1.65 -10.86
N LYS A 123 -12.21 -0.77 -11.84
CA LYS A 123 -13.36 -0.05 -12.41
C LYS A 123 -14.17 0.65 -11.32
N ASP A 124 -13.46 1.34 -10.46
CA ASP A 124 -14.02 2.02 -9.30
C ASP A 124 -13.27 3.35 -9.15
N SER A 125 -13.99 4.46 -9.21
CA SER A 125 -13.41 5.81 -9.19
C SER A 125 -13.06 6.30 -7.79
N ARG A 126 -13.35 5.52 -6.76
CA ARG A 126 -12.91 5.86 -5.39
C ARG A 126 -11.38 5.76 -5.29
N PRO A 127 -10.78 6.45 -4.31
CA PRO A 127 -9.34 6.34 -4.10
C PRO A 127 -8.89 4.88 -4.05
N PHE A 128 -7.84 4.56 -4.78
CA PHE A 128 -7.26 3.22 -4.90
C PHE A 128 -8.29 2.16 -5.31
N GLY A 129 -9.28 2.57 -6.11
CA GLY A 129 -10.30 1.65 -6.59
C GLY A 129 -11.11 1.01 -5.49
N GLY A 130 -11.22 1.66 -4.34
CA GLY A 130 -11.98 1.16 -3.18
C GLY A 130 -11.22 0.22 -2.27
N MET A 131 -9.92 -0.06 -2.53
CA MET A 131 -9.10 -0.80 -1.57
C MET A 131 -8.91 0.02 -0.30
N GLN A 132 -8.84 -0.66 0.85
CA GLN A 132 -8.32 -0.03 2.05
C GLN A 132 -6.82 0.11 1.89
N VAL A 133 -6.28 1.30 2.16
CA VAL A 133 -4.84 1.54 2.06
C VAL A 133 -4.30 2.00 3.41
N VAL A 134 -3.24 1.34 3.86
CA VAL A 134 -2.58 1.69 5.11
C VAL A 134 -1.19 2.19 4.78
N PHE A 135 -0.98 3.48 5.01
CA PHE A 135 0.31 4.13 4.84
C PHE A 135 1.04 4.13 6.17
N CYS A 136 2.30 3.79 6.17
CA CYS A 136 3.13 3.83 7.37
C CYS A 136 4.43 4.57 7.07
N GLY A 137 4.80 5.51 7.91
CA GLY A 137 6.03 6.25 7.71
C GLY A 137 6.30 7.26 8.79
N ASP A 138 7.49 7.83 8.72
CA ASP A 138 7.98 8.85 9.64
C ASP A 138 8.31 10.11 8.83
N PHE A 139 7.54 11.17 9.06
CA PHE A 139 7.73 12.43 8.36
C PHE A 139 9.03 13.16 8.74
N PHE A 140 9.68 12.74 9.81
CA PHE A 140 10.94 13.34 10.23
C PHE A 140 12.16 12.74 9.53
N GLN A 141 11.94 11.73 8.67
CA GLN A 141 13.00 11.20 7.83
C GLN A 141 13.27 12.12 6.65
N LEU A 142 14.46 11.96 6.05
CA LEU A 142 14.85 12.76 4.89
C LEU A 142 13.90 12.48 3.72
N PRO A 143 13.50 13.52 2.95
CA PRO A 143 12.67 13.29 1.78
C PRO A 143 13.42 12.50 0.70
N PRO A 144 12.68 11.84 -0.18
CA PRO A 144 13.27 11.08 -1.27
C PRO A 144 14.03 11.95 -2.27
#